data_50c44fd9e9a96bd7cafa6bf14a5930d7
#
_entry.id   50c44fd9e9a96bd7cafa6bf14a5930d7
#
_cell.length_a   1.000
_cell.length_b   1.000
_cell.length_c   1.000
_cell.angle_alpha   90.00
_cell.angle_beta   90.00
_cell.angle_gamma   90.00
#
_symmetry.space_group_name_H-M   'P 1'
#
loop_
_entity.id
_entity.type
_entity.pdbx_description
1 polymer ?
#
loop_
_entity_poly.entity_id
_entity_poly.type
_entity_poly.pdbx_seq_one_letter_code
_entity_poly.pdbx_strand_id
1 'polypeptide(L)'
;MLTKRFLYGLTLVTIVMCTAASLVQYNRWAGTIRNVDEELVFPELSDRLETIAKIKIERSSSDTRGSFVIEPFDNKWGIREKGGYQTRDGIIRETLIGLSQLTFQEAKTKDPDRHSKLKLRAINEKESEATRLVIEDNQGRILLDSLFGKRLQNLSGGTPSVYMRKTSEPQSWLTKGELEIRNGVLDWLSVILTSIQRERIKRVLFTTPDGDQLKLTYDTAFERFEIENLPKNREIKSRFQLLNVGIILENLSLI
;
A
#
# COMPACT_ATOMS: atom_id res chain seq x y z
N MET A 1 -43.88 49.51 -23.59
CA MET A 1 -44.48 49.32 -22.24
C MET A 1 -44.68 47.85 -22.00
N LEU A 2 -43.90 47.28 -21.08
CA LEU A 2 -44.06 45.87 -20.65
C LEU A 2 -45.42 45.76 -19.94
N THR A 3 -46.29 44.89 -20.45
CA THR A 3 -47.64 44.68 -19.86
C THR A 3 -47.45 44.04 -18.45
N LYS A 4 -48.27 44.47 -17.47
CA LYS A 4 -48.25 43.95 -16.09
C LYS A 4 -48.29 42.41 -16.04
N ARG A 5 -48.98 41.79 -17.00
CA ARG A 5 -49.03 40.32 -17.16
C ARG A 5 -47.70 39.69 -17.50
N PHE A 6 -46.87 40.34 -18.31
CA PHE A 6 -45.53 39.88 -18.64
C PHE A 6 -44.56 39.97 -17.41
N LEU A 7 -44.74 41.04 -16.63
CA LEU A 7 -43.96 41.21 -15.39
C LEU A 7 -44.28 40.12 -14.36
N TYR A 8 -45.53 39.80 -14.15
CA TYR A 8 -45.95 38.70 -13.26
C TYR A 8 -45.49 37.34 -13.76
N GLY A 9 -45.50 37.09 -15.07
CA GLY A 9 -44.94 35.87 -15.65
C GLY A 9 -43.42 35.72 -15.40
N LEU A 10 -42.70 36.82 -15.58
CA LEU A 10 -41.25 36.82 -15.34
C LEU A 10 -40.89 36.60 -13.87
N THR A 11 -41.60 37.25 -12.93
CA THR A 11 -41.37 37.04 -11.49
C THR A 11 -41.69 35.61 -11.06
N LEU A 12 -42.77 35.00 -11.60
CA LEU A 12 -43.09 33.60 -11.30
C LEU A 12 -41.98 32.64 -11.76
N VAL A 13 -41.47 32.82 -12.98
CA VAL A 13 -40.36 32.00 -13.53
C VAL A 13 -39.11 32.17 -12.69
N THR A 14 -38.76 33.39 -12.28
CA THR A 14 -37.59 33.64 -11.43
C THR A 14 -37.74 32.94 -10.08
N ILE A 15 -38.91 33.00 -9.44
CA ILE A 15 -39.17 32.31 -8.16
C ILE A 15 -39.01 30.79 -8.32
N VAL A 16 -39.57 30.21 -9.38
CA VAL A 16 -39.46 28.76 -9.66
C VAL A 16 -37.99 28.36 -9.89
N MET A 17 -37.22 29.16 -10.63
CA MET A 17 -35.81 28.88 -10.85
C MET A 17 -35.00 29.01 -9.56
N CYS A 18 -35.24 30.01 -8.72
CA CYS A 18 -34.57 30.17 -7.43
C CYS A 18 -34.92 29.04 -6.47
N THR A 19 -36.17 28.60 -6.40
CA THR A 19 -36.56 27.45 -5.57
C THR A 19 -35.95 26.16 -6.07
N ALA A 20 -35.90 25.90 -7.38
CA ALA A 20 -35.24 24.74 -7.96
C ALA A 20 -33.72 24.76 -7.68
N ALA A 21 -33.05 25.89 -7.86
CA ALA A 21 -31.63 26.06 -7.55
C ALA A 21 -31.36 25.84 -6.06
N SER A 22 -32.20 26.38 -5.18
CA SER A 22 -32.09 26.18 -3.72
C SER A 22 -32.30 24.74 -3.31
N LEU A 23 -33.22 24.00 -3.91
CA LEU A 23 -33.47 22.57 -3.69
C LEU A 23 -32.26 21.73 -4.15
N VAL A 24 -31.68 22.03 -5.31
CA VAL A 24 -30.48 21.35 -5.81
C VAL A 24 -29.29 21.62 -4.88
N GLN A 25 -29.13 22.86 -4.44
CA GLN A 25 -28.07 23.23 -3.51
C GLN A 25 -28.28 22.59 -2.14
N TYR A 26 -29.50 22.56 -1.62
CA TYR A 26 -29.83 21.88 -0.36
C TYR A 26 -29.56 20.38 -0.44
N ASN A 27 -29.97 19.71 -1.53
CA ASN A 27 -29.69 18.28 -1.71
C ASN A 27 -28.18 17.99 -1.85
N ARG A 28 -27.41 18.87 -2.47
CA ARG A 28 -25.95 18.78 -2.48
C ARG A 28 -25.38 18.96 -1.08
N TRP A 29 -25.86 19.93 -0.34
CA TRP A 29 -25.40 20.27 1.00
C TRP A 29 -25.80 19.22 2.03
N ALA A 30 -27.05 18.75 2.02
CA ALA A 30 -27.54 17.68 2.89
C ALA A 30 -26.86 16.33 2.64
N GLY A 31 -26.38 16.08 1.40
CA GLY A 31 -25.55 14.91 1.09
C GLY A 31 -24.09 15.02 1.57
N THR A 32 -23.64 16.24 1.88
CA THR A 32 -22.26 16.52 2.28
C THR A 32 -22.08 16.65 3.81
N ILE A 33 -23.17 16.97 4.53
CA ILE A 33 -23.14 17.11 5.99
C ILE A 33 -23.77 15.88 6.65
N ARG A 34 -23.10 14.76 6.58
CA ARG A 34 -23.05 13.86 7.69
C ARG A 34 -21.74 14.24 8.42
N ASN A 35 -21.83 14.85 9.58
CA ASN A 35 -20.68 14.93 10.51
C ASN A 35 -20.33 13.48 10.85
N VAL A 36 -19.50 12.86 10.02
CA VAL A 36 -18.94 11.51 10.22
C VAL A 36 -17.52 11.66 10.75
N ASP A 37 -17.17 12.90 11.18
CA ASP A 37 -15.87 13.19 11.74
C ASP A 37 -15.63 12.27 12.94
N GLU A 38 -14.58 11.45 12.80
CA GLU A 38 -14.04 10.53 13.82
C GLU A 38 -14.74 9.16 13.96
N GLU A 39 -15.80 8.84 13.20
CA GLU A 39 -16.34 7.47 13.19
C GLU A 39 -15.36 6.52 12.47
N LEU A 40 -15.00 5.42 13.13
CA LEU A 40 -14.13 4.40 12.55
C LEU A 40 -14.81 3.74 11.33
N VAL A 41 -14.04 3.58 10.26
CA VAL A 41 -14.54 2.90 9.04
C VAL A 41 -14.76 1.41 9.28
N PHE A 42 -13.90 0.79 10.10
CA PHE A 42 -13.88 -0.64 10.39
C PHE A 42 -13.79 -0.89 11.92
N PRO A 43 -14.84 -0.58 12.70
CA PRO A 43 -14.80 -0.72 14.15
C PRO A 43 -14.55 -2.16 14.61
N GLU A 44 -15.11 -3.14 13.91
CA GLU A 44 -14.93 -4.55 14.25
C GLU A 44 -13.49 -5.06 14.05
N LEU A 45 -12.71 -4.39 13.21
CA LEU A 45 -11.33 -4.79 12.93
C LEU A 45 -10.43 -4.55 14.14
N SER A 46 -10.64 -3.45 14.87
CA SER A 46 -9.86 -3.10 16.07
C SER A 46 -9.90 -4.20 17.13
N ASP A 47 -11.09 -4.79 17.34
CA ASP A 47 -11.31 -5.78 18.38
C ASP A 47 -10.83 -7.19 17.99
N ARG A 48 -10.51 -7.40 16.72
CA ARG A 48 -10.23 -8.72 16.14
C ARG A 48 -8.88 -8.85 15.47
N LEU A 49 -7.96 -7.92 15.69
CA LEU A 49 -6.64 -7.92 15.04
C LEU A 49 -5.88 -9.25 15.23
N GLU A 50 -5.99 -9.86 16.41
CA GLU A 50 -5.32 -11.11 16.74
C GLU A 50 -5.95 -12.34 16.09
N THR A 51 -7.19 -12.24 15.60
CA THR A 51 -7.90 -13.36 14.95
C THR A 51 -7.68 -13.41 13.44
N ILE A 52 -7.03 -12.40 12.88
CA ILE A 52 -6.82 -12.30 11.43
C ILE A 52 -5.90 -13.43 10.98
N ALA A 53 -6.35 -14.17 9.96
CA ALA A 53 -5.63 -15.30 9.41
C ALA A 53 -5.32 -15.13 7.92
N LYS A 54 -5.97 -14.19 7.20
CA LYS A 54 -5.75 -14.03 5.78
C LYS A 54 -6.01 -12.59 5.33
N ILE A 55 -5.13 -12.09 4.47
CA ILE A 55 -5.24 -10.80 3.80
C ILE A 55 -5.11 -11.04 2.30
N LYS A 56 -6.17 -10.76 1.55
CA LYS A 56 -6.14 -10.84 0.08
C LYS A 56 -6.00 -9.43 -0.48
N ILE A 57 -5.06 -9.24 -1.36
CA ILE A 57 -4.86 -8.02 -2.12
C ILE A 57 -5.18 -8.33 -3.56
N GLU A 58 -6.29 -7.79 -4.05
CA GLU A 58 -6.80 -8.07 -5.37
C GLU A 58 -6.79 -6.82 -6.24
N ARG A 59 -6.43 -6.99 -7.51
CA ARG A 59 -6.38 -5.92 -8.51
C ARG A 59 -6.94 -6.41 -9.83
N SER A 60 -7.21 -5.50 -10.75
CA SER A 60 -7.61 -5.86 -12.10
C SER A 60 -6.56 -6.77 -12.76
N SER A 61 -7.02 -7.69 -13.61
CA SER A 61 -6.14 -8.57 -14.40
C SER A 61 -5.20 -7.81 -15.33
N SER A 62 -5.52 -6.57 -15.69
CA SER A 62 -4.66 -5.68 -16.47
C SER A 62 -3.61 -4.96 -15.62
N ASP A 63 -3.69 -5.03 -14.30
CA ASP A 63 -2.74 -4.38 -13.40
C ASP A 63 -1.48 -5.24 -13.23
N THR A 64 -0.35 -4.70 -13.67
CA THR A 64 0.95 -5.40 -13.61
C THR A 64 1.45 -5.66 -12.19
N ARG A 65 0.89 -4.97 -11.18
CA ARG A 65 1.22 -5.18 -9.77
C ARG A 65 0.73 -6.52 -9.23
N GLY A 66 -0.26 -7.13 -9.90
CA GLY A 66 -0.81 -8.43 -9.60
C GLY A 66 -1.64 -8.50 -8.31
N SER A 67 -2.32 -9.65 -8.16
CA SER A 67 -3.07 -10.01 -6.94
C SER A 67 -2.31 -11.08 -6.18
N PHE A 68 -2.41 -11.07 -4.85
CA PHE A 68 -1.74 -12.05 -3.99
C PHE A 68 -2.43 -12.19 -2.63
N VAL A 69 -2.11 -13.28 -1.96
CA VAL A 69 -2.66 -13.62 -0.64
C VAL A 69 -1.54 -13.71 0.39
N ILE A 70 -1.74 -13.06 1.51
CA ILE A 70 -0.86 -13.10 2.67
C ILE A 70 -1.55 -13.92 3.75
N GLU A 71 -0.88 -14.96 4.24
CA GLU A 71 -1.40 -15.86 5.27
C GLU A 71 -0.24 -16.43 6.10
N PRO A 72 -0.51 -17.04 7.26
CA PRO A 72 0.54 -17.66 8.07
C PRO A 72 1.15 -18.89 7.39
N PHE A 73 2.49 -18.96 7.40
CA PHE A 73 3.32 -20.12 7.08
C PHE A 73 4.34 -20.29 8.21
N ASP A 74 4.40 -21.46 8.83
CA ASP A 74 5.35 -21.76 9.92
C ASP A 74 5.41 -20.68 11.02
N ASN A 75 4.22 -20.20 11.46
CA ASN A 75 4.04 -19.12 12.45
C ASN A 75 4.53 -17.73 12.01
N LYS A 76 4.80 -17.53 10.73
CA LYS A 76 5.16 -16.24 10.14
C LYS A 76 4.23 -15.89 9.00
N TRP A 77 4.03 -14.62 8.77
CA TRP A 77 3.28 -14.16 7.61
C TRP A 77 4.07 -14.35 6.32
N GLY A 78 3.48 -14.98 5.34
CA GLY A 78 4.09 -15.24 4.03
C GLY A 78 3.13 -14.99 2.87
N ILE A 79 3.67 -14.90 1.67
CA ILE A 79 2.89 -14.69 0.45
C ILE A 79 2.70 -16.03 -0.26
N ARG A 80 1.43 -16.44 -0.42
CA ARG A 80 1.06 -17.73 -1.02
C ARG A 80 1.65 -17.91 -2.42
N GLU A 81 1.50 -16.93 -3.29
CA GLU A 81 1.97 -16.94 -4.68
C GLU A 81 3.51 -16.91 -4.79
N LYS A 82 4.20 -16.76 -3.67
CA LYS A 82 5.66 -16.84 -3.54
C LYS A 82 6.11 -18.04 -2.69
N GLY A 83 5.28 -19.11 -2.64
CA GLY A 83 5.61 -20.32 -1.89
C GLY A 83 5.70 -20.12 -0.37
N GLY A 84 4.98 -19.17 0.18
CA GLY A 84 5.03 -18.84 1.61
C GLY A 84 6.24 -17.97 2.00
N TYR A 85 6.93 -17.35 1.03
CA TYR A 85 8.07 -16.48 1.34
C TYR A 85 7.64 -15.36 2.30
N GLN A 86 8.44 -15.17 3.35
CA GLN A 86 8.13 -14.33 4.50
C GLN A 86 7.95 -12.86 4.11
N THR A 87 6.92 -12.24 4.68
CA THR A 87 6.73 -10.78 4.61
C THR A 87 7.78 -10.06 5.47
N ARG A 88 8.00 -8.78 5.15
CA ARG A 88 8.85 -7.91 5.96
C ARG A 88 8.26 -7.76 7.37
N ASP A 89 9.13 -7.80 8.37
CA ASP A 89 8.72 -7.64 9.76
C ASP A 89 7.95 -6.32 9.97
N GLY A 90 6.87 -6.41 10.73
CA GLY A 90 6.03 -5.27 11.08
C GLY A 90 5.04 -4.80 10.02
N ILE A 91 5.23 -5.10 8.72
CA ILE A 91 4.41 -4.57 7.63
C ILE A 91 2.92 -4.93 7.78
N ILE A 92 2.63 -6.15 8.20
CA ILE A 92 1.24 -6.61 8.41
C ILE A 92 0.63 -5.83 9.56
N ARG A 93 1.36 -5.70 10.67
CA ARG A 93 0.90 -4.94 11.83
C ARG A 93 0.65 -3.47 11.49
N GLU A 94 1.56 -2.83 10.76
CA GLU A 94 1.41 -1.45 10.28
C GLU A 94 0.13 -1.28 9.46
N THR A 95 -0.08 -2.18 8.48
CA THR A 95 -1.26 -2.14 7.61
C THR A 95 -2.55 -2.33 8.40
N LEU A 96 -2.60 -3.32 9.30
CA LEU A 96 -3.78 -3.61 10.11
C LEU A 96 -4.11 -2.49 11.09
N ILE A 97 -3.11 -1.90 11.74
CA ILE A 97 -3.29 -0.72 12.59
C ILE A 97 -3.80 0.45 11.77
N GLY A 98 -3.19 0.73 10.61
CA GLY A 98 -3.65 1.80 9.72
C GLY A 98 -5.11 1.63 9.29
N LEU A 99 -5.54 0.40 8.97
CA LEU A 99 -6.93 0.09 8.62
C LEU A 99 -7.88 0.28 9.82
N SER A 100 -7.50 -0.18 11.00
CA SER A 100 -8.34 -0.11 12.21
C SER A 100 -8.54 1.32 12.71
N GLN A 101 -7.62 2.22 12.38
CA GLN A 101 -7.65 3.64 12.77
C GLN A 101 -8.23 4.57 11.69
N LEU A 102 -8.62 4.04 10.52
CA LEU A 102 -9.25 4.86 9.50
C LEU A 102 -10.58 5.42 10.01
N THR A 103 -10.76 6.72 9.84
CA THR A 103 -12.01 7.42 10.14
C THR A 103 -12.64 7.97 8.87
N PHE A 104 -13.98 8.04 8.85
CA PHE A 104 -14.69 8.73 7.78
C PHE A 104 -14.42 10.23 7.88
N GLN A 105 -14.15 10.86 6.74
CA GLN A 105 -13.95 12.30 6.64
C GLN A 105 -15.06 12.96 5.83
N GLU A 106 -15.37 12.43 4.65
CA GLU A 106 -16.33 13.05 3.74
C GLU A 106 -16.99 12.01 2.83
N ALA A 107 -18.32 12.06 2.71
CA ALA A 107 -19.05 11.28 1.71
C ALA A 107 -18.80 11.86 0.31
N LYS A 108 -18.45 11.03 -0.67
CA LYS A 108 -18.14 11.47 -2.03
C LYS A 108 -19.29 11.15 -2.99
N THR A 109 -19.28 10.03 -3.65
CA THR A 109 -20.27 9.72 -4.68
C THR A 109 -20.84 8.32 -4.53
N LYS A 110 -22.11 8.16 -4.92
CA LYS A 110 -22.78 6.86 -5.11
C LYS A 110 -22.84 6.46 -6.59
N ASP A 111 -22.47 7.37 -7.49
CA ASP A 111 -22.55 7.21 -8.92
C ASP A 111 -21.37 6.36 -9.41
N PRO A 112 -21.62 5.15 -9.98
CA PRO A 112 -20.57 4.26 -10.46
C PRO A 112 -19.69 4.90 -11.54
N ASP A 113 -20.25 5.74 -12.42
CA ASP A 113 -19.50 6.40 -13.50
C ASP A 113 -18.42 7.34 -12.96
N ARG A 114 -18.61 7.85 -11.75
CA ARG A 114 -17.66 8.75 -11.08
C ARG A 114 -16.63 8.02 -10.25
N HIS A 115 -16.79 6.72 -9.99
CA HIS A 115 -15.80 5.93 -9.23
C HIS A 115 -14.44 5.92 -9.90
N SER A 116 -14.38 6.00 -11.24
CA SER A 116 -13.11 6.08 -11.99
C SER A 116 -12.24 7.26 -11.57
N LYS A 117 -12.83 8.44 -11.30
CA LYS A 117 -12.12 9.66 -10.90
C LYS A 117 -11.43 9.52 -9.53
N LEU A 118 -11.95 8.62 -8.70
CA LEU A 118 -11.43 8.29 -7.37
C LEU A 118 -10.56 7.02 -7.38
N LYS A 119 -10.37 6.38 -8.55
CA LYS A 119 -9.73 5.07 -8.71
C LYS A 119 -10.43 3.96 -7.91
N LEU A 120 -11.76 3.96 -7.90
CA LEU A 120 -12.61 3.05 -7.13
C LEU A 120 -13.54 2.18 -8.01
N ARG A 121 -13.24 2.03 -9.31
CA ARG A 121 -13.94 1.05 -10.16
C ARG A 121 -13.78 -0.35 -9.58
N ALA A 122 -14.78 -1.20 -9.77
CA ALA A 122 -14.67 -2.59 -9.37
C ALA A 122 -13.51 -3.28 -10.11
N ILE A 123 -12.81 -4.19 -9.43
CA ILE A 123 -11.58 -4.82 -9.97
C ILE A 123 -11.82 -5.67 -11.23
N ASN A 124 -13.06 -6.14 -11.44
CA ASN A 124 -13.47 -6.85 -12.64
C ASN A 124 -13.80 -5.93 -13.83
N GLU A 125 -13.86 -4.63 -13.62
CA GLU A 125 -14.03 -3.67 -14.70
C GLU A 125 -12.70 -3.39 -15.40
N LYS A 126 -12.79 -3.16 -16.72
CA LYS A 126 -11.63 -2.81 -17.53
C LYS A 126 -10.98 -1.53 -17.02
N GLU A 127 -9.65 -1.52 -16.97
CA GLU A 127 -8.83 -0.38 -16.52
C GLU A 127 -9.11 0.06 -15.06
N SER A 128 -9.56 -0.86 -14.21
CA SER A 128 -9.66 -0.55 -12.79
C SER A 128 -8.27 -0.35 -12.18
N GLU A 129 -8.08 0.79 -11.52
CA GLU A 129 -6.88 1.12 -10.75
C GLU A 129 -7.07 0.89 -9.24
N ALA A 130 -8.23 0.39 -8.83
CA ALA A 130 -8.55 0.11 -7.44
C ALA A 130 -7.72 -1.07 -6.91
N THR A 131 -7.42 -1.02 -5.63
CA THR A 131 -6.94 -2.18 -4.88
C THR A 131 -8.05 -2.64 -3.95
N ARG A 132 -8.53 -3.88 -4.13
CA ARG A 132 -9.47 -4.51 -3.20
C ARG A 132 -8.69 -5.20 -2.12
N LEU A 133 -9.04 -4.93 -0.88
CA LEU A 133 -8.53 -5.60 0.30
C LEU A 133 -9.64 -6.45 0.90
N VAL A 134 -9.36 -7.73 1.13
CA VAL A 134 -10.25 -8.62 1.86
C VAL A 134 -9.48 -9.21 3.04
N ILE A 135 -10.02 -9.05 4.24
CA ILE A 135 -9.43 -9.58 5.48
C ILE A 135 -10.37 -10.63 6.05
N GLU A 136 -9.84 -11.81 6.30
CA GLU A 136 -10.56 -12.94 6.88
C GLU A 136 -9.94 -13.34 8.23
N ASP A 137 -10.78 -13.72 9.18
CA ASP A 137 -10.33 -14.30 10.44
C ASP A 137 -10.01 -15.80 10.31
N ASN A 138 -9.56 -16.41 11.41
CA ASN A 138 -9.24 -17.83 11.49
C ASN A 138 -10.44 -18.77 11.34
N GLN A 139 -11.67 -18.25 11.34
CA GLN A 139 -12.91 -18.98 11.07
C GLN A 139 -13.40 -18.78 9.63
N GLY A 140 -12.66 -18.01 8.82
CA GLY A 140 -13.03 -17.67 7.44
C GLY A 140 -14.10 -16.59 7.33
N ARG A 141 -14.43 -15.86 8.41
CA ARG A 141 -15.36 -14.73 8.36
C ARG A 141 -14.65 -13.52 7.78
N ILE A 142 -15.33 -12.82 6.88
CA ILE A 142 -14.83 -11.59 6.27
C ILE A 142 -15.01 -10.45 7.28
N LEU A 143 -13.91 -9.89 7.75
CA LEU A 143 -13.86 -8.72 8.63
C LEU A 143 -13.82 -7.42 7.85
N LEU A 144 -13.26 -7.44 6.63
CA LEU A 144 -13.15 -6.28 5.76
C LEU A 144 -13.20 -6.75 4.30
N ASP A 145 -13.99 -6.06 3.48
CA ASP A 145 -14.00 -6.18 2.03
C ASP A 145 -14.25 -4.80 1.41
N SER A 146 -13.19 -4.17 0.96
CA SER A 146 -13.25 -2.79 0.50
C SER A 146 -12.26 -2.49 -0.61
N LEU A 147 -12.63 -1.55 -1.46
CA LEU A 147 -11.81 -0.98 -2.51
C LEU A 147 -11.13 0.28 -1.99
N PHE A 148 -9.84 0.39 -2.26
CA PHE A 148 -9.01 1.55 -1.97
C PHE A 148 -8.49 2.13 -3.28
N GLY A 149 -8.61 3.44 -3.42
CA GLY A 149 -8.28 4.17 -4.64
C GLY A 149 -7.18 5.20 -4.43
N LYS A 150 -7.44 6.41 -4.94
CA LYS A 150 -6.47 7.52 -4.90
C LYS A 150 -6.16 7.93 -3.46
N ARG A 151 -4.88 8.06 -3.16
CA ARG A 151 -4.38 8.62 -1.89
C ARG A 151 -4.10 10.12 -2.06
N LEU A 152 -4.39 10.86 -1.00
CA LEU A 152 -4.06 12.27 -0.89
C LEU A 152 -3.03 12.44 0.23
N GLN A 153 -1.83 12.84 -0.15
CA GLN A 153 -0.83 13.27 0.83
C GLN A 153 -1.06 14.73 1.16
N ASN A 154 -1.14 15.02 2.44
CA ASN A 154 -1.32 16.40 2.88
C ASN A 154 0.04 17.10 2.93
N LEU A 155 0.35 17.86 1.88
CA LEU A 155 1.64 18.58 1.74
C LEU A 155 1.88 19.63 2.85
N SER A 156 0.83 19.97 3.61
CA SER A 156 0.87 20.94 4.71
C SER A 156 1.06 20.29 6.09
N GLY A 157 1.44 19.00 6.15
CA GLY A 157 1.71 18.29 7.41
C GLY A 157 0.47 17.75 8.12
N GLY A 158 -0.68 17.68 7.43
CA GLY A 158 -1.89 17.02 7.96
C GLY A 158 -1.89 15.49 7.76
N THR A 159 -2.80 14.81 8.45
CA THR A 159 -2.98 13.35 8.31
C THR A 159 -3.33 12.98 6.88
N PRO A 160 -2.69 11.96 6.29
CA PRO A 160 -3.03 11.46 4.96
C PRO A 160 -4.48 11.02 4.85
N SER A 161 -4.99 11.02 3.62
CA SER A 161 -6.36 10.59 3.33
C SER A 161 -6.38 9.63 2.14
N VAL A 162 -7.35 8.73 2.11
CA VAL A 162 -7.53 7.78 1.01
C VAL A 162 -9.00 7.68 0.61
N TYR A 163 -9.25 7.61 -0.69
CA TYR A 163 -10.59 7.29 -1.17
C TYR A 163 -10.84 5.80 -1.04
N MET A 164 -11.98 5.44 -0.47
CA MET A 164 -12.38 4.06 -0.31
C MET A 164 -13.87 3.84 -0.60
N ARG A 165 -14.26 2.58 -0.82
CA ARG A 165 -15.63 2.13 -0.96
C ARG A 165 -15.75 0.69 -0.46
N LYS A 166 -16.74 0.39 0.39
CA LYS A 166 -17.07 -0.99 0.71
C LYS A 166 -17.61 -1.67 -0.55
N THR A 167 -17.21 -2.92 -0.82
CA THR A 167 -17.65 -3.62 -2.04
C THR A 167 -19.16 -3.84 -2.08
N SER A 168 -19.80 -3.96 -0.92
CA SER A 168 -21.25 -4.13 -0.76
C SER A 168 -22.06 -2.84 -0.96
N GLU A 169 -21.42 -1.68 -1.03
CA GLU A 169 -22.10 -0.39 -1.07
C GLU A 169 -21.65 0.45 -2.26
N PRO A 170 -22.56 1.23 -2.89
CA PRO A 170 -22.17 2.16 -3.96
C PRO A 170 -21.52 3.45 -3.42
N GLN A 171 -21.67 3.75 -2.12
CA GLN A 171 -21.14 4.98 -1.53
C GLN A 171 -19.62 4.92 -1.42
N SER A 172 -18.96 5.92 -2.02
CA SER A 172 -17.53 6.15 -1.86
C SER A 172 -17.27 7.26 -0.83
N TRP A 173 -16.16 7.14 -0.14
CA TRP A 173 -15.77 7.99 0.97
C TRP A 173 -14.35 8.50 0.80
N LEU A 174 -14.07 9.70 1.29
CA LEU A 174 -12.74 10.10 1.69
C LEU A 174 -12.58 9.73 3.15
N THR A 175 -11.51 9.02 3.47
CA THR A 175 -11.17 8.63 4.84
C THR A 175 -9.86 9.26 5.25
N LYS A 176 -9.67 9.47 6.54
CA LYS A 176 -8.48 10.05 7.16
C LYS A 176 -7.76 8.99 7.97
N GLY A 177 -6.44 8.89 7.83
CA GLY A 177 -5.59 7.96 8.57
C GLY A 177 -4.33 7.58 7.80
N GLU A 178 -3.34 7.10 8.53
CA GLU A 178 -2.10 6.57 7.96
C GLU A 178 -2.32 5.14 7.48
N LEU A 179 -2.83 4.99 6.25
CA LEU A 179 -2.91 3.69 5.60
C LEU A 179 -1.96 3.64 4.42
N GLU A 180 -1.00 2.73 4.47
CA GLU A 180 -0.10 2.48 3.36
C GLU A 180 -0.38 1.11 2.74
N ILE A 181 -1.11 1.09 1.61
CA ILE A 181 -1.25 -0.10 0.79
C ILE A 181 -0.10 -0.10 -0.22
N ARG A 182 0.83 -0.99 -0.02
CA ARG A 182 2.04 -1.10 -0.84
C ARG A 182 1.72 -1.47 -2.28
N ASN A 183 2.52 -0.93 -3.20
CA ASN A 183 2.22 -1.00 -4.63
C ASN A 183 2.35 -2.40 -5.22
N GLY A 184 3.44 -3.10 -4.96
CA GLY A 184 3.72 -4.42 -5.54
C GLY A 184 3.94 -5.50 -4.50
N VAL A 185 3.94 -6.77 -4.94
CA VAL A 185 4.21 -7.91 -4.07
C VAL A 185 5.58 -7.83 -3.40
N LEU A 186 6.59 -7.31 -4.12
CA LEU A 186 7.95 -7.18 -3.60
C LEU A 186 8.06 -6.20 -2.43
N ASP A 187 7.20 -5.19 -2.37
CA ASP A 187 7.18 -4.22 -1.27
C ASP A 187 6.72 -4.83 0.06
N TRP A 188 6.08 -6.00 0.00
CA TRP A 188 5.62 -6.76 1.16
C TRP A 188 6.63 -7.79 1.64
N LEU A 189 7.56 -8.22 0.78
CA LEU A 189 8.51 -9.27 1.10
C LEU A 189 9.67 -8.77 1.96
N SER A 190 10.22 -9.67 2.76
CA SER A 190 11.51 -9.48 3.41
C SER A 190 12.59 -9.58 2.35
N VAL A 191 13.00 -8.43 1.80
CA VAL A 191 14.00 -8.40 0.72
C VAL A 191 15.42 -8.67 1.20
N ILE A 192 15.69 -8.55 2.50
CA ILE A 192 17.01 -8.80 3.07
C ILE A 192 17.19 -10.30 3.27
N LEU A 193 18.08 -10.92 2.48
CA LEU A 193 18.43 -12.33 2.59
C LEU A 193 19.42 -12.57 3.72
N THR A 194 20.39 -11.67 3.88
CA THR A 194 21.36 -11.72 4.95
C THR A 194 21.91 -10.33 5.26
N SER A 195 22.22 -10.09 6.53
CA SER A 195 22.84 -8.87 7.03
C SER A 195 23.91 -9.26 8.05
N ILE A 196 25.06 -9.72 7.55
CA ILE A 196 26.19 -10.12 8.38
C ILE A 196 27.17 -8.95 8.42
N GLN A 197 27.33 -8.33 9.59
CA GLN A 197 28.31 -7.26 9.78
C GLN A 197 29.71 -7.73 9.39
N ARG A 198 30.47 -6.90 8.66
CA ARG A 198 31.79 -7.24 8.11
C ARG A 198 32.77 -7.73 9.17
N GLU A 199 32.70 -7.19 10.38
CA GLU A 199 33.56 -7.54 11.51
C GLU A 199 33.36 -8.99 11.97
N ARG A 200 32.22 -9.58 11.65
CA ARG A 200 31.89 -10.99 11.92
C ARG A 200 32.33 -11.92 10.81
N ILE A 201 32.70 -11.38 9.64
CA ILE A 201 33.14 -12.16 8.48
C ILE A 201 34.66 -12.36 8.57
N LYS A 202 35.07 -13.55 8.96
CA LYS A 202 36.50 -13.87 9.06
C LYS A 202 37.13 -14.23 7.71
N ARG A 203 36.36 -14.92 6.87
CA ARG A 203 36.82 -15.40 5.55
C ARG A 203 35.70 -15.43 4.55
N VAL A 204 36.00 -15.08 3.31
CA VAL A 204 35.10 -15.20 2.17
C VAL A 204 35.76 -16.06 1.11
N LEU A 205 35.06 -17.07 0.63
CA LEU A 205 35.44 -17.86 -0.54
C LEU A 205 34.46 -17.53 -1.67
N PHE A 206 34.93 -16.87 -2.70
CA PHE A 206 34.18 -16.59 -3.89
C PHE A 206 34.61 -17.56 -5.00
N THR A 207 33.64 -18.29 -5.56
CA THR A 207 33.88 -19.22 -6.67
C THR A 207 33.12 -18.72 -7.89
N THR A 208 33.84 -18.50 -8.99
CA THR A 208 33.21 -18.13 -10.27
C THR A 208 32.53 -19.34 -10.93
N PRO A 209 31.60 -19.14 -11.88
CA PRO A 209 31.03 -20.25 -12.63
C PRO A 209 32.06 -21.12 -13.36
N ASP A 210 33.20 -20.54 -13.76
CA ASP A 210 34.30 -21.23 -14.43
C ASP A 210 35.19 -22.02 -13.45
N GLY A 211 34.91 -21.95 -12.13
CA GLY A 211 35.60 -22.68 -11.10
C GLY A 211 36.78 -21.95 -10.46
N ASP A 212 37.09 -20.74 -10.90
CA ASP A 212 38.14 -19.93 -10.27
C ASP A 212 37.75 -19.54 -8.84
N GLN A 213 38.70 -19.55 -7.94
CA GLN A 213 38.46 -19.24 -6.54
C GLN A 213 39.26 -18.02 -6.07
N LEU A 214 38.53 -17.09 -5.42
CA LEU A 214 39.11 -15.97 -4.70
C LEU A 214 38.86 -16.16 -3.21
N LYS A 215 39.92 -16.20 -2.43
CA LYS A 215 39.86 -16.32 -0.97
C LYS A 215 40.27 -15.00 -0.32
N LEU A 216 39.40 -14.48 0.51
CA LEU A 216 39.62 -13.25 1.25
C LEU A 216 39.58 -13.53 2.75
N THR A 217 40.49 -12.92 3.50
CA THR A 217 40.51 -12.94 4.96
C THR A 217 40.33 -11.51 5.47
N TYR A 218 39.51 -11.31 6.50
CA TYR A 218 39.36 -10.02 7.14
C TYR A 218 40.49 -9.77 8.13
N ASP A 219 41.25 -8.72 7.89
CA ASP A 219 42.30 -8.25 8.79
C ASP A 219 41.68 -7.23 9.77
N THR A 220 41.59 -7.63 11.04
CA THR A 220 41.02 -6.80 12.11
C THR A 220 41.90 -5.62 12.51
N ALA A 221 43.24 -5.69 12.26
CA ALA A 221 44.16 -4.62 12.60
C ALA A 221 44.03 -3.43 11.61
N PHE A 222 43.74 -3.74 10.36
CA PHE A 222 43.60 -2.74 9.30
C PHE A 222 42.14 -2.57 8.83
N GLU A 223 41.18 -3.25 9.47
CA GLU A 223 39.73 -3.22 9.17
C GLU A 223 39.42 -3.40 7.67
N ARG A 224 40.10 -4.34 7.02
CA ARG A 224 39.99 -4.57 5.58
C ARG A 224 40.10 -6.05 5.22
N PHE A 225 39.59 -6.38 4.03
CA PHE A 225 39.82 -7.70 3.43
C PHE A 225 41.15 -7.75 2.68
N GLU A 226 41.85 -8.85 2.82
CA GLU A 226 43.08 -9.17 2.09
C GLU A 226 42.93 -10.49 1.32
N ILE A 227 43.58 -10.59 0.15
CA ILE A 227 43.57 -11.82 -0.65
C ILE A 227 44.56 -12.81 -0.05
N GLU A 228 44.05 -14.02 0.30
CA GLU A 228 44.93 -15.12 0.65
C GLU A 228 45.71 -15.57 -0.60
N ASN A 229 47.01 -15.71 -0.50
CA ASN A 229 47.90 -16.24 -1.54
C ASN A 229 47.87 -15.42 -2.85
N LEU A 230 47.95 -14.07 -2.76
CA LEU A 230 48.17 -13.24 -3.92
C LEU A 230 49.49 -13.62 -4.61
N PRO A 231 49.51 -14.02 -5.91
CA PRO A 231 50.73 -14.34 -6.62
C PRO A 231 51.72 -13.16 -6.64
N LYS A 232 53.02 -13.42 -6.50
CA LYS A 232 54.08 -12.39 -6.40
C LYS A 232 54.15 -11.45 -7.62
N ASN A 233 53.61 -11.87 -8.75
CA ASN A 233 53.57 -11.12 -10.02
C ASN A 233 52.24 -10.45 -10.30
N ARG A 234 51.33 -10.40 -9.30
CA ARG A 234 50.03 -9.73 -9.44
C ARG A 234 49.84 -8.69 -8.35
N GLU A 235 49.17 -7.61 -8.71
CA GLU A 235 48.81 -6.54 -7.80
C GLU A 235 47.28 -6.34 -7.73
N ILE A 236 46.81 -5.85 -6.58
CA ILE A 236 45.40 -5.51 -6.40
C ILE A 236 45.12 -4.20 -7.12
N LYS A 237 44.39 -4.24 -8.22
CA LYS A 237 44.02 -3.04 -9.01
C LYS A 237 43.12 -2.06 -8.24
N SER A 238 42.23 -2.58 -7.41
CA SER A 238 41.28 -1.74 -6.66
C SER A 238 40.94 -2.40 -5.33
N ARG A 239 41.31 -1.75 -4.26
CA ARG A 239 40.95 -2.18 -2.89
C ARG A 239 39.44 -1.99 -2.62
N PHE A 240 38.80 -1.03 -3.30
CA PHE A 240 37.37 -0.81 -3.20
C PHE A 240 36.57 -2.01 -3.76
N GLN A 241 36.99 -2.58 -4.88
CA GLN A 241 36.36 -3.80 -5.40
C GLN A 241 36.54 -4.99 -4.48
N LEU A 242 37.71 -5.12 -3.86
CA LEU A 242 37.98 -6.17 -2.87
C LEU A 242 37.06 -6.04 -1.65
N LEU A 243 36.86 -4.82 -1.16
CA LEU A 243 35.92 -4.55 -0.09
C LEU A 243 34.50 -4.96 -0.46
N ASN A 244 34.04 -4.59 -1.66
CA ASN A 244 32.69 -4.92 -2.14
C ASN A 244 32.46 -6.43 -2.20
N VAL A 245 33.43 -7.23 -2.64
CA VAL A 245 33.34 -8.69 -2.61
C VAL A 245 33.30 -9.21 -1.19
N GLY A 246 34.11 -8.64 -0.28
CA GLY A 246 34.17 -9.03 1.12
C GLY A 246 32.89 -8.79 1.88
N ILE A 247 32.18 -7.69 1.60
CA ILE A 247 30.94 -7.29 2.28
C ILE A 247 29.65 -7.69 1.58
N ILE A 248 29.72 -8.53 0.54
CA ILE A 248 28.54 -8.94 -0.25
C ILE A 248 27.41 -9.52 0.63
N LEU A 249 27.75 -10.14 1.76
CA LEU A 249 26.80 -10.71 2.70
C LEU A 249 26.29 -9.69 3.75
N GLU A 250 26.85 -8.48 3.79
CA GLU A 250 26.41 -7.45 4.73
C GLU A 250 25.02 -6.93 4.37
N ASN A 251 24.71 -6.83 3.09
CA ASN A 251 23.42 -6.33 2.58
C ASN A 251 22.95 -7.14 1.35
N LEU A 252 22.99 -8.45 1.44
CA LEU A 252 22.46 -9.28 0.37
C LEU A 252 20.94 -9.21 0.38
N SER A 253 20.35 -8.67 -0.68
CA SER A 253 18.92 -8.52 -0.84
C SER A 253 18.41 -9.11 -2.16
N LEU A 254 17.13 -9.44 -2.18
CA LEU A 254 16.40 -9.71 -3.42
C LEU A 254 16.29 -8.40 -4.21
N ILE A 255 16.65 -8.43 -5.47
CA ILE A 255 16.52 -7.30 -6.40
C ILE A 255 15.13 -7.30 -7.05
#